data_0ba13a79d492c133956d8c7338e39a0f
#
_entry.id   0ba13a79d492c133956d8c7338e39a0f
#
_cell.length_a   1.000
_cell.length_b   1.000
_cell.length_c   1.000
_cell.angle_alpha   90.00
_cell.angle_beta   90.00
_cell.angle_gamma   90.00
#
_symmetry.space_group_name_H-M   'P 1'
#
loop_
_entity.id
_entity.type
_entity.pdbx_description
1 polymer ?
#
loop_
_entity_poly.entity_id
_entity_poly.type
_entity_poly.pdbx_seq_one_letter_code
_entity_poly.pdbx_strand_id
1 'polypeptide(L)'
;MPDKNNFPDVFAKLKTIFQPYLKKMDVVGDGQTCYLLNTRHIMKNKQPLCFGGVRMGKAYVSFYLMSVYACPDLLKSMSPELKKRMQGKSCFNFREVDEKLFKELTRLTKAGAAKFTDERFIEGLRKAQSVGSKRRRHSS
;
A
#
# COMPACT_ATOMS: atom_id res chain seq x y z
N MET A 1 -2.21 20.79 17.16
CA MET A 1 -0.95 20.10 16.93
C MET A 1 -1.16 18.59 16.87
N PRO A 2 -0.51 17.92 15.93
CA PRO A 2 -0.59 16.46 15.94
C PRO A 2 0.00 15.91 17.24
N ASP A 3 -0.67 14.95 17.78
CA ASP A 3 -0.30 14.36 19.06
C ASP A 3 -0.03 12.88 18.85
N LYS A 4 1.08 12.39 19.36
CA LYS A 4 1.42 10.96 19.26
C LYS A 4 0.35 10.07 19.88
N ASN A 5 -0.45 10.60 20.79
CA ASN A 5 -1.57 9.89 21.39
C ASN A 5 -2.66 9.57 20.38
N ASN A 6 -2.71 10.30 19.24
CA ASN A 6 -3.67 10.03 18.17
C ASN A 6 -3.20 8.95 17.20
N PHE A 7 -1.93 8.57 17.27
CA PHE A 7 -1.37 7.58 16.33
C PHE A 7 -2.09 6.23 16.36
N PRO A 8 -2.48 5.69 17.52
CA PRO A 8 -3.26 4.45 17.53
C PRO A 8 -4.58 4.59 16.79
N ASP A 9 -5.26 5.73 16.88
CA ASP A 9 -6.49 5.97 16.16
C ASP A 9 -6.26 6.10 14.66
N VAL A 10 -5.19 6.80 14.27
CA VAL A 10 -4.80 6.91 12.86
C VAL A 10 -4.51 5.52 12.30
N PHE A 11 -3.74 4.74 13.02
CA PHE A 11 -3.38 3.37 12.65
C PHE A 11 -4.63 2.51 12.48
N ALA A 12 -5.54 2.54 13.46
CA ALA A 12 -6.76 1.74 13.43
C ALA A 12 -7.64 2.11 12.24
N LYS A 13 -7.82 3.40 11.96
CA LYS A 13 -8.65 3.85 10.85
C LYS A 13 -8.05 3.48 9.50
N LEU A 14 -6.74 3.63 9.33
CA LEU A 14 -6.08 3.23 8.10
C LEU A 14 -6.17 1.73 7.90
N LYS A 15 -6.05 0.96 8.97
CA LYS A 15 -6.16 -0.49 8.93
C LYS A 15 -7.51 -0.95 8.40
N THR A 16 -8.61 -0.24 8.75
CA THR A 16 -9.95 -0.62 8.30
C THR A 16 -10.11 -0.52 6.78
N ILE A 17 -9.27 0.28 6.11
CA ILE A 17 -9.33 0.40 4.66
C ILE A 17 -9.07 -0.94 3.98
N PHE A 18 -8.27 -1.81 4.60
CA PHE A 18 -7.94 -3.13 4.05
C PHE A 18 -8.97 -4.21 4.37
N GLN A 19 -9.93 -3.96 5.25
CA GLN A 19 -10.87 -4.99 5.70
C GLN A 19 -11.67 -5.66 4.58
N PRO A 20 -12.16 -4.95 3.54
CA PRO A 20 -12.91 -5.59 2.48
C PRO A 20 -12.12 -6.65 1.69
N TYR A 21 -10.81 -6.67 1.83
CA TYR A 21 -9.94 -7.54 1.02
C TYR A 21 -9.40 -8.74 1.78
N LEU A 22 -9.76 -8.90 3.05
CA LEU A 22 -9.20 -9.96 3.91
C LEU A 22 -9.54 -11.35 3.45
N LYS A 23 -10.67 -11.52 2.74
CA LYS A 23 -11.08 -12.82 2.22
C LYS A 23 -10.20 -13.28 1.04
N LYS A 24 -9.61 -12.35 0.33
CA LYS A 24 -8.83 -12.64 -0.87
C LYS A 24 -7.32 -12.48 -0.67
N MET A 25 -6.92 -11.97 0.46
CA MET A 25 -5.50 -11.66 0.73
C MET A 25 -5.11 -12.19 2.10
N ASP A 26 -3.82 -12.37 2.30
CA ASP A 26 -3.28 -12.93 3.53
C ASP A 26 -2.71 -11.83 4.41
N VAL A 27 -3.14 -11.79 5.67
CA VAL A 27 -2.53 -10.92 6.66
C VAL A 27 -1.25 -11.60 7.13
N VAL A 28 -0.11 -10.95 6.86
CA VAL A 28 1.19 -11.53 7.21
C VAL A 28 1.87 -10.77 8.34
N GLY A 29 1.28 -9.67 8.78
CA GLY A 29 1.71 -8.93 9.95
C GLY A 29 0.50 -8.27 10.58
N ASP A 30 0.24 -8.54 11.85
CA ASP A 30 -0.90 -7.96 12.56
C ASP A 30 -0.46 -7.65 13.98
N GLY A 31 0.43 -6.67 14.10
CA GLY A 31 0.92 -6.21 15.38
C GLY A 31 0.31 -4.88 15.78
N GLN A 32 0.74 -4.36 16.90
CA GLN A 32 0.25 -3.09 17.40
C GLN A 32 0.74 -1.89 16.61
N THR A 33 1.86 -2.04 15.90
CA THR A 33 2.47 -0.94 15.16
C THR A 33 2.67 -1.26 13.69
N CYS A 34 2.31 -2.46 13.24
CA CYS A 34 2.51 -2.88 11.86
C CYS A 34 1.41 -3.85 11.44
N TYR A 35 0.81 -3.57 10.28
CA TYR A 35 -0.22 -4.41 9.70
C TYR A 35 0.09 -4.55 8.21
N LEU A 36 0.22 -5.78 7.71
CA LEU A 36 0.69 -6.02 6.35
C LEU A 36 -0.14 -7.09 5.68
N LEU A 37 -0.58 -6.81 4.44
CA LEU A 37 -1.32 -7.74 3.60
C LEU A 37 -0.50 -8.11 2.37
N ASN A 38 -0.47 -9.41 2.06
CA ASN A 38 0.04 -9.92 0.80
C ASN A 38 -1.09 -10.46 -0.05
N THR A 39 -0.97 -10.30 -1.36
CA THR A 39 -1.84 -11.03 -2.29
C THR A 39 -1.44 -12.50 -2.30
N ARG A 40 -2.27 -13.35 -2.91
CA ARG A 40 -1.96 -14.76 -3.08
C ARG A 40 -1.20 -15.04 -4.38
N HIS A 41 -0.83 -13.99 -5.11
CA HIS A 41 -0.04 -14.12 -6.33
C HIS A 41 1.43 -14.30 -5.99
N ILE A 42 2.03 -15.34 -6.55
CA ILE A 42 3.45 -15.60 -6.36
C ILE A 42 4.22 -15.01 -7.54
N MET A 43 5.21 -14.19 -7.25
CA MET A 43 6.00 -13.50 -8.25
C MET A 43 7.20 -14.34 -8.67
N LYS A 44 7.98 -13.84 -9.64
CA LYS A 44 9.14 -14.55 -10.18
C LYS A 44 10.20 -14.84 -9.14
N ASN A 45 10.30 -14.01 -8.11
CA ASN A 45 11.25 -14.24 -7.01
C ASN A 45 10.72 -15.26 -5.99
N LYS A 46 9.61 -15.93 -6.29
CA LYS A 46 8.94 -16.94 -5.44
C LYS A 46 8.36 -16.37 -4.15
N GLN A 47 8.23 -15.05 -4.07
CA GLN A 47 7.61 -14.37 -2.94
C GLN A 47 6.21 -13.87 -3.31
N PRO A 48 5.29 -13.81 -2.34
CA PRO A 48 3.97 -13.22 -2.61
C PRO A 48 4.10 -11.74 -2.96
N LEU A 49 3.24 -11.28 -3.85
CA LEU A 49 3.15 -9.85 -4.16
C LEU A 49 2.46 -9.14 -3.00
N CYS A 50 3.15 -8.18 -2.39
CA CYS A 50 2.59 -7.38 -1.31
C CYS A 50 1.47 -6.47 -1.86
N PHE A 51 0.36 -6.38 -1.12
CA PHE A 51 -0.71 -5.46 -1.49
C PHE A 51 -0.54 -4.11 -0.79
N GLY A 52 -0.34 -4.12 0.51
CA GLY A 52 -0.17 -2.89 1.28
C GLY A 52 -0.16 -3.14 2.77
N GLY A 53 -0.14 -2.07 3.53
CA GLY A 53 -0.12 -2.16 4.96
C GLY A 53 -0.13 -0.81 5.65
N VAL A 54 -0.05 -0.85 6.96
CA VAL A 54 0.00 0.34 7.80
C VAL A 54 1.11 0.15 8.83
N ARG A 55 1.88 1.20 9.08
CA ARG A 55 2.95 1.17 10.07
C ARG A 55 2.91 2.43 10.92
N MET A 56 2.90 2.24 12.24
CA MET A 56 2.96 3.35 13.18
C MET A 56 4.41 3.57 13.60
N GLY A 57 4.97 4.71 13.18
CA GLY A 57 6.32 5.10 13.52
C GLY A 57 6.34 6.12 14.67
N LYS A 58 7.49 6.70 14.91
CA LYS A 58 7.66 7.70 15.96
C LYS A 58 7.16 9.09 15.54
N ALA A 59 7.25 9.40 14.25
CA ALA A 59 6.93 10.73 13.73
C ALA A 59 5.60 10.77 12.99
N TYR A 60 5.12 9.64 12.51
CA TYR A 60 3.87 9.56 11.72
C TYR A 60 3.43 8.12 11.57
N VAL A 61 2.20 7.95 11.08
CA VAL A 61 1.66 6.65 10.68
C VAL A 61 1.69 6.59 9.16
N SER A 62 2.27 5.55 8.60
CA SER A 62 2.40 5.38 7.15
C SER A 62 1.38 4.37 6.64
N PHE A 63 0.72 4.74 5.54
CA PHE A 63 -0.14 3.85 4.77
C PHE A 63 0.62 3.46 3.51
N TYR A 64 0.79 2.16 3.30
CA TYR A 64 1.54 1.65 2.17
C TYR A 64 0.58 0.97 1.20
N LEU A 65 0.67 1.28 -0.09
CA LEU A 65 -0.19 0.71 -1.12
C LEU A 65 0.65 0.39 -2.35
N MET A 66 0.97 -0.88 -2.53
CA MET A 66 1.84 -1.32 -3.63
C MET A 66 1.24 -1.05 -5.01
N SER A 67 -0.10 -1.08 -5.13
CA SER A 67 -0.75 -0.84 -6.42
C SER A 67 -0.46 0.55 -6.97
N VAL A 68 -0.21 1.54 -6.12
CA VAL A 68 0.17 2.89 -6.56
C VAL A 68 1.54 2.85 -7.23
N TYR A 69 2.46 2.08 -6.68
CA TYR A 69 3.78 1.89 -7.28
C TYR A 69 3.70 1.12 -8.59
N ALA A 70 2.92 0.04 -8.60
CA ALA A 70 2.81 -0.85 -9.75
C ALA A 70 1.97 -0.26 -10.88
N CYS A 71 1.05 0.64 -10.55
CA CYS A 71 0.13 1.23 -11.53
C CYS A 71 0.15 2.76 -11.39
N PRO A 72 1.10 3.44 -12.06
CA PRO A 72 1.23 4.91 -11.95
C PRO A 72 -0.02 5.68 -12.38
N ASP A 73 -0.92 5.07 -13.15
CA ASP A 73 -2.16 5.73 -13.53
C ASP A 73 -3.02 6.10 -12.32
N LEU A 74 -2.87 5.38 -11.21
CA LEU A 74 -3.57 5.72 -9.97
C LEU A 74 -3.13 7.07 -9.43
N LEU A 75 -1.89 7.48 -9.70
CA LEU A 75 -1.38 8.78 -9.26
C LEU A 75 -2.09 9.94 -9.94
N LYS A 76 -2.56 9.74 -11.17
CA LYS A 76 -3.21 10.79 -11.94
C LYS A 76 -4.55 11.20 -11.34
N SER A 77 -5.20 10.30 -10.62
CA SER A 77 -6.50 10.56 -10.01
C SER A 77 -6.41 11.10 -8.59
N MET A 78 -5.20 11.21 -8.03
CA MET A 78 -5.02 11.70 -6.68
C MET A 78 -5.17 13.21 -6.57
N SER A 79 -5.77 13.66 -5.47
CA SER A 79 -5.81 15.08 -5.16
C SER A 79 -4.40 15.59 -4.81
N PRO A 80 -4.15 16.90 -5.00
CA PRO A 80 -2.87 17.48 -4.57
C PRO A 80 -2.60 17.30 -3.08
N GLU A 81 -3.64 17.34 -2.26
CA GLU A 81 -3.53 17.17 -0.81
C GLU A 81 -3.01 15.78 -0.46
N LEU A 82 -3.52 14.75 -1.12
CA LEU A 82 -3.06 13.38 -0.88
C LEU A 82 -1.63 13.21 -1.38
N LYS A 83 -1.29 13.78 -2.53
CA LYS A 83 0.07 13.73 -3.07
C LYS A 83 1.09 14.32 -2.11
N LYS A 84 0.71 15.36 -1.38
CA LYS A 84 1.58 15.96 -0.37
C LYS A 84 1.91 15.03 0.78
N ARG A 85 1.07 14.03 1.01
CA ARG A 85 1.30 13.03 2.06
C ARG A 85 2.22 11.90 1.62
N MET A 86 2.52 11.81 0.31
CA MET A 86 3.37 10.75 -0.19
C MET A 86 4.82 10.95 0.19
N GLN A 87 5.44 9.83 0.56
CA GLN A 87 6.88 9.73 0.69
C GLN A 87 7.32 8.55 -0.15
N GLY A 88 8.15 8.80 -1.15
CA GLY A 88 8.47 7.77 -2.12
C GLY A 88 7.31 7.55 -3.09
N LYS A 89 7.14 6.32 -3.57
CA LYS A 89 6.20 6.00 -4.64
C LYS A 89 4.96 5.24 -4.18
N SER A 90 4.90 4.84 -2.92
CA SER A 90 3.82 3.97 -2.45
C SER A 90 3.40 4.21 -1.01
N CYS A 91 4.02 5.15 -0.31
CA CYS A 91 3.72 5.42 1.09
C CYS A 91 3.08 6.78 1.28
N PHE A 92 2.10 6.84 2.19
CA PHE A 92 1.41 8.07 2.56
C PHE A 92 1.51 8.24 4.07
N ASN A 93 1.99 9.41 4.53
CA ASN A 93 2.27 9.64 5.94
C ASN A 93 1.24 10.57 6.57
N PHE A 94 0.73 10.18 7.74
CA PHE A 94 -0.29 10.95 8.45
C PHE A 94 0.09 11.07 9.92
N ARG A 95 -0.21 12.23 10.50
CA ARG A 95 -0.02 12.48 11.94
C ARG A 95 -1.34 12.55 12.68
N GLU A 96 -2.44 12.68 11.95
CA GLU A 96 -3.78 12.78 12.51
C GLU A 96 -4.77 12.15 11.57
N VAL A 97 -5.99 11.90 12.07
CA VAL A 97 -7.06 11.37 11.24
C VAL A 97 -7.52 12.46 10.27
N ASP A 98 -7.51 12.14 8.98
CA ASP A 98 -8.00 13.01 7.92
C ASP A 98 -9.05 12.25 7.13
N GLU A 99 -10.31 12.44 7.51
CA GLU A 99 -11.43 11.68 6.94
C GLU A 99 -11.53 11.84 5.42
N LYS A 100 -11.28 13.04 4.92
CA LYS A 100 -11.37 13.31 3.48
C LYS A 100 -10.30 12.53 2.73
N LEU A 101 -9.06 12.57 3.19
CA LEU A 101 -7.96 11.87 2.55
C LEU A 101 -8.08 10.35 2.75
N PHE A 102 -8.62 9.92 3.89
CA PHE A 102 -8.82 8.50 4.14
C PHE A 102 -9.90 7.92 3.21
N LYS A 103 -10.94 8.70 2.89
CA LYS A 103 -11.92 8.29 1.88
C LYS A 103 -11.28 8.16 0.50
N GLU A 104 -10.38 9.07 0.18
CA GLU A 104 -9.65 9.01 -1.09
C GLU A 104 -8.75 7.78 -1.14
N LEU A 105 -8.05 7.46 -0.04
CA LEU A 105 -7.26 6.25 0.07
C LEU A 105 -8.13 5.00 -0.08
N THR A 106 -9.33 5.01 0.47
CA THR A 106 -10.26 3.90 0.33
C THR A 106 -10.58 3.63 -1.13
N ARG A 107 -10.83 4.69 -1.91
CA ARG A 107 -11.09 4.57 -3.34
C ARG A 107 -9.87 4.07 -4.11
N LEU A 108 -8.68 4.59 -3.77
CA LEU A 108 -7.44 4.14 -4.39
C LEU A 108 -7.17 2.67 -4.09
N THR A 109 -7.41 2.26 -2.86
CA THR A 109 -7.21 0.87 -2.45
C THR A 109 -8.15 -0.06 -3.21
N LYS A 110 -9.41 0.35 -3.41
CA LYS A 110 -10.36 -0.41 -4.19
C LYS A 110 -9.91 -0.55 -5.64
N ALA A 111 -9.46 0.55 -6.24
CA ALA A 111 -8.97 0.52 -7.62
C ALA A 111 -7.72 -0.37 -7.74
N GLY A 112 -6.82 -0.29 -6.76
CA GLY A 112 -5.63 -1.12 -6.72
C GLY A 112 -5.94 -2.59 -6.54
N ALA A 113 -6.91 -2.91 -5.69
CA ALA A 113 -7.35 -4.29 -5.49
C ALA A 113 -7.91 -4.87 -6.79
N ALA A 114 -8.68 -4.07 -7.54
CA ALA A 114 -9.20 -4.52 -8.83
C ALA A 114 -8.07 -4.87 -9.80
N LYS A 115 -6.99 -4.08 -9.81
CA LYS A 115 -5.82 -4.38 -10.65
C LYS A 115 -5.12 -5.65 -10.18
N PHE A 116 -4.99 -5.84 -8.88
CA PHE A 116 -4.26 -6.99 -8.33
C PHE A 116 -5.08 -8.28 -8.34
N THR A 117 -6.35 -8.23 -8.75
CA THR A 117 -7.15 -9.42 -9.03
C THR A 117 -7.24 -9.71 -10.53
N ASP A 118 -6.64 -8.88 -11.37
CA ASP A 118 -6.62 -9.09 -12.82
C ASP A 118 -5.36 -9.88 -13.20
N GLU A 119 -5.56 -11.12 -13.67
CA GLU A 119 -4.46 -12.00 -14.03
C GLU A 119 -3.54 -11.43 -15.11
N ARG A 120 -4.11 -10.69 -16.06
CA ARG A 120 -3.30 -10.08 -17.12
C ARG A 120 -2.37 -9.03 -16.56
N PHE A 121 -2.86 -8.23 -15.63
CA PHE A 121 -2.05 -7.22 -14.97
C PHE A 121 -0.94 -7.86 -14.15
N ILE A 122 -1.26 -8.89 -13.39
CA ILE A 122 -0.29 -9.62 -12.56
C ILE A 122 0.78 -10.27 -13.44
N GLU A 123 0.40 -10.85 -14.56
CA GLU A 123 1.36 -11.47 -15.48
C GLU A 123 2.33 -10.43 -16.04
N GLY A 124 1.83 -9.23 -16.34
CA GLY A 124 2.68 -8.11 -16.74
C GLY A 124 3.68 -7.72 -15.66
N LEU A 125 3.25 -7.71 -14.41
CA LEU A 125 4.14 -7.42 -13.27
C LEU A 125 5.21 -8.49 -13.13
N ARG A 126 4.87 -9.77 -13.33
CA ARG A 126 5.85 -10.86 -13.26
C ARG A 126 6.94 -10.69 -14.31
N LYS A 127 6.56 -10.31 -15.53
CA LYS A 127 7.53 -10.06 -16.60
C LYS A 127 8.43 -8.87 -16.25
N ALA A 128 7.86 -7.80 -15.74
CA ALA A 128 8.62 -6.62 -15.35
C ALA A 128 9.56 -6.92 -14.20
N GLN A 129 9.13 -7.74 -13.23
CA GLN A 129 9.96 -8.15 -12.11
C GLN A 129 11.18 -8.93 -12.57
N SER A 130 10.99 -9.83 -13.56
CA SER A 130 12.10 -10.60 -14.11
C SER A 130 13.18 -9.67 -14.66
N VAL A 131 12.79 -8.65 -15.42
CA VAL A 131 13.72 -7.65 -15.96
C VAL A 131 14.36 -6.83 -14.83
N GLY A 132 13.54 -6.41 -13.87
CA GLY A 132 14.02 -5.65 -12.72
C GLY A 132 15.04 -6.43 -11.89
N SER A 133 14.81 -7.74 -11.70
CA SER A 133 15.72 -8.58 -10.96
C SER A 133 17.10 -8.65 -11.63
N LYS A 134 17.12 -8.75 -12.95
CA LYS A 134 18.39 -8.74 -13.70
C LYS A 134 19.13 -7.43 -13.49
N ARG A 135 18.43 -6.30 -13.54
CA ARG A 135 19.04 -4.99 -13.32
C ARG A 135 19.64 -4.88 -11.92
N ARG A 136 18.94 -5.41 -10.92
CA ARG A 136 19.42 -5.37 -9.54
C ARG A 136 20.73 -6.13 -9.38
N ARG A 137 20.87 -7.27 -10.04
CA ARG A 137 22.11 -8.04 -9.99
C ARG A 137 23.28 -7.25 -10.53
N HIS A 138 23.07 -6.48 -11.58
CA HIS A 138 24.13 -5.67 -12.18
C HIS A 138 24.45 -4.44 -11.34
N SER A 139 23.50 -3.91 -10.61
CA SER A 139 23.69 -2.70 -9.81
C SER A 139 24.22 -2.97 -8.41
N SER A 140 24.17 -4.19 -7.99
CA SER A 140 24.71 -4.57 -6.68
C SER A 140 26.14 -5.09 -6.81
#